data_9fbebc2a8a5af26f0d5261275f3e6b85
#
_entry.id   9fbebc2a8a5af26f0d5261275f3e6b85
#
_cell.length_a   1.000
_cell.length_b   1.000
_cell.length_c   1.000
_cell.angle_alpha   90.00
_cell.angle_beta   90.00
_cell.angle_gamma   90.00
#
_symmetry.space_group_name_H-M   'P 1'
#
loop_
_entity.id
_entity.type
_entity.pdbx_description
1 polymer ?
#
loop_
_entity_poly.entity_id
_entity_poly.type
_entity_poly.pdbx_seq_one_letter_code
_entity_poly.pdbx_strand_id
1 'polypeptide(L)'
;MHTACAPTLQQKQAHDPTRRRSMIVTADRIFYSGLLGVPSLRMLGAHTIYVAHETPFQISVVGAPRKRAWLAVVPANEIHEITSCDRLVRDVLIEPESAVLGELAYFGERIVESRSAEYLHLQRAFDSWLAGYDFASATATELDRFFFGCHLTPRALDPRIARVVARIKVGPHEQFSAAECARLTGLSFSRFVHLFKQEIGMTFRAFCAWKRARAVLPSMTGPCNLTQLALEAGYPDSTHFSHSIRRIFGHRPRDILAGSRRLSLHCADAEQLRWLPNLADATRSRRARPLVARG
;
A
#
# COMPACT_ATOMS: atom_id res chain seq x y z
N MET A 1 -35.01 -37.84 -13.50
CA MET A 1 -34.71 -37.17 -12.24
C MET A 1 -33.21 -36.86 -12.23
N HIS A 2 -32.82 -35.65 -12.64
CA HIS A 2 -31.41 -35.19 -12.55
C HIS A 2 -31.22 -34.49 -11.23
N THR A 3 -30.48 -35.16 -10.34
CA THR A 3 -30.03 -34.58 -9.08
C THR A 3 -28.95 -33.54 -9.38
N ALA A 4 -29.29 -32.26 -9.25
CA ALA A 4 -28.30 -31.17 -9.35
C ALA A 4 -27.30 -31.33 -8.22
N CYS A 5 -26.04 -31.58 -8.59
CA CYS A 5 -24.93 -31.64 -7.66
C CYS A 5 -24.74 -30.25 -7.02
N ALA A 6 -24.84 -30.17 -5.69
CA ALA A 6 -24.58 -28.93 -4.97
C ALA A 6 -23.10 -28.49 -5.21
N PRO A 7 -22.83 -27.20 -5.48
CA PRO A 7 -21.48 -26.74 -5.72
C PRO A 7 -20.59 -26.98 -4.50
N THR A 8 -19.42 -27.55 -4.73
CA THR A 8 -18.39 -27.80 -3.70
C THR A 8 -17.98 -26.52 -2.98
N LEU A 9 -17.59 -26.62 -1.71
CA LEU A 9 -17.11 -25.51 -0.88
C LEU A 9 -16.05 -24.62 -1.58
N GLN A 10 -15.20 -25.21 -2.45
CA GLN A 10 -14.24 -24.48 -3.26
C GLN A 10 -14.88 -23.61 -4.36
N GLN A 11 -16.01 -24.02 -4.93
CA GLN A 11 -16.75 -23.23 -5.94
C GLN A 11 -17.54 -22.08 -5.30
N LYS A 12 -18.05 -22.24 -4.08
CA LYS A 12 -18.68 -21.15 -3.33
C LYS A 12 -17.66 -20.08 -2.91
N GLN A 13 -16.42 -20.48 -2.59
CA GLN A 13 -15.34 -19.52 -2.22
C GLN A 13 -14.85 -18.68 -3.40
N ALA A 14 -15.02 -19.14 -4.65
CA ALA A 14 -14.60 -18.41 -5.85
C ALA A 14 -15.55 -17.25 -6.24
N HIS A 15 -16.78 -17.23 -5.70
CA HIS A 15 -17.82 -16.23 -6.03
C HIS A 15 -18.16 -15.29 -4.87
N ASP A 16 -17.47 -15.37 -3.73
CA ASP A 16 -17.66 -14.46 -2.62
C ASP A 16 -16.93 -13.12 -2.94
N PRO A 17 -17.66 -12.02 -3.21
CA PRO A 17 -17.04 -10.73 -3.53
C PRO A 17 -16.15 -10.19 -2.39
N THR A 18 -16.42 -10.58 -1.15
CA THR A 18 -15.65 -10.13 0.02
C THR A 18 -14.24 -10.73 0.04
N ARG A 19 -14.00 -11.83 -0.69
CA ARG A 19 -12.70 -12.49 -0.85
C ARG A 19 -11.94 -12.09 -2.10
N ARG A 20 -12.45 -11.13 -2.87
CA ARG A 20 -11.71 -10.55 -4.00
C ARG A 20 -10.43 -9.89 -3.50
N ARG A 21 -9.32 -10.17 -4.18
CA ARG A 21 -8.05 -9.53 -3.92
C ARG A 21 -7.91 -8.36 -4.86
N SER A 22 -7.81 -7.18 -4.30
CA SER A 22 -7.78 -5.94 -5.09
C SER A 22 -6.84 -4.93 -4.46
N MET A 23 -6.23 -4.10 -5.31
CA MET A 23 -5.36 -3.00 -4.90
C MET A 23 -5.68 -1.77 -5.75
N ILE A 24 -5.88 -0.64 -5.10
CA ILE A 24 -5.88 0.68 -5.73
C ILE A 24 -4.57 1.36 -5.38
N VAL A 25 -3.88 1.91 -6.39
CA VAL A 25 -2.65 2.67 -6.21
C VAL A 25 -2.85 4.06 -6.77
N THR A 26 -2.60 5.07 -5.96
CA THR A 26 -2.51 6.49 -6.36
C THR A 26 -1.09 7.01 -6.13
N ALA A 27 -0.85 8.29 -6.34
CA ALA A 27 0.44 8.91 -6.05
C ALA A 27 0.86 8.79 -4.57
N ASP A 28 -0.11 8.83 -3.64
CA ASP A 28 0.12 8.91 -2.18
C ASP A 28 -0.78 8.03 -1.33
N ARG A 29 -1.56 7.13 -1.93
CA ARG A 29 -2.38 6.14 -1.23
C ARG A 29 -2.21 4.77 -1.86
N ILE A 30 -2.34 3.73 -1.04
CA ILE A 30 -2.59 2.37 -1.51
C ILE A 30 -3.75 1.84 -0.68
N PHE A 31 -4.79 1.32 -1.34
CA PHE A 31 -5.87 0.57 -0.69
C PHE A 31 -5.71 -0.89 -1.12
N TYR A 32 -5.63 -1.77 -0.16
CA TYR A 32 -5.40 -3.18 -0.43
C TYR A 32 -6.41 -4.06 0.30
N SER A 33 -6.90 -5.06 -0.38
CA SER A 33 -7.65 -6.19 0.20
C SER A 33 -7.09 -7.48 -0.35
N GLY A 34 -6.56 -8.33 0.50
CA GLY A 34 -5.94 -9.55 0.01
C GLY A 34 -5.22 -10.37 1.08
N LEU A 35 -4.28 -11.20 0.64
CA LEU A 35 -3.52 -12.07 1.53
C LEU A 35 -2.54 -11.27 2.40
N LEU A 36 -2.59 -11.54 3.70
CA LEU A 36 -1.61 -11.01 4.66
C LEU A 36 -0.23 -11.67 4.51
N GLY A 37 -0.18 -12.89 4.00
CA GLY A 37 1.03 -13.69 3.91
C GLY A 37 1.37 -14.42 5.22
N VAL A 38 2.63 -14.83 5.35
CA VAL A 38 3.14 -15.44 6.59
C VAL A 38 3.49 -14.37 7.61
N PRO A 39 3.41 -14.65 8.93
CA PRO A 39 3.83 -13.72 9.97
C PRO A 39 5.27 -13.26 9.74
N SER A 40 5.48 -11.96 9.77
CA SER A 40 6.82 -11.37 9.55
C SER A 40 6.88 -9.94 10.04
N LEU A 41 8.03 -9.55 10.57
CA LEU A 41 8.31 -8.15 10.88
C LEU A 41 8.36 -7.34 9.58
N ARG A 42 7.72 -6.18 9.60
CA ARG A 42 7.69 -5.22 8.49
C ARG A 42 7.88 -3.80 9.00
N MET A 43 8.35 -2.94 8.12
CA MET A 43 8.61 -1.54 8.40
C MET A 43 8.19 -0.71 7.19
N LEU A 44 6.89 -0.47 7.07
CA LEU A 44 6.33 0.30 5.97
C LEU A 44 6.71 1.78 6.10
N GLY A 45 7.06 2.41 5.01
CA GLY A 45 7.36 3.84 4.99
C GLY A 45 6.13 4.73 4.84
N ALA A 46 4.93 4.17 4.98
CA ALA A 46 3.66 4.86 4.98
C ALA A 46 2.93 4.66 6.31
N HIS A 47 2.07 5.59 6.70
CA HIS A 47 1.09 5.34 7.75
C HIS A 47 0.15 4.24 7.26
N THR A 48 -0.04 3.20 8.07
CA THR A 48 -0.82 2.04 7.66
C THR A 48 -2.02 1.87 8.58
N ILE A 49 -3.19 1.81 7.99
CA ILE A 49 -4.45 1.51 8.68
C ILE A 49 -4.81 0.07 8.32
N TYR A 50 -4.70 -0.84 9.29
CA TYR A 50 -5.14 -2.21 9.15
C TYR A 50 -6.60 -2.34 9.57
N VAL A 51 -7.39 -3.02 8.76
CA VAL A 51 -8.80 -3.29 8.97
C VAL A 51 -9.02 -4.79 8.93
N ALA A 52 -9.57 -5.36 9.98
CA ALA A 52 -9.89 -6.78 10.04
C ALA A 52 -10.92 -7.16 8.96
N HIS A 53 -10.79 -8.37 8.43
CA HIS A 53 -11.75 -8.90 7.46
C HIS A 53 -12.98 -9.49 8.19
N GLU A 54 -12.94 -10.76 8.54
CA GLU A 54 -14.03 -11.43 9.25
C GLU A 54 -13.73 -11.63 10.74
N THR A 55 -12.45 -11.75 11.08
CA THR A 55 -11.97 -11.98 12.43
C THR A 55 -10.91 -10.94 12.81
N PRO A 56 -10.85 -10.55 14.09
CA PRO A 56 -9.82 -9.61 14.52
C PRO A 56 -8.43 -10.23 14.34
N PHE A 57 -7.50 -9.40 13.90
CA PHE A 57 -6.10 -9.77 13.79
C PHE A 57 -5.34 -9.55 15.09
N GLN A 58 -4.16 -10.12 15.20
CA GLN A 58 -3.21 -9.80 16.25
C GLN A 58 -2.13 -8.88 15.70
N ILE A 59 -1.78 -7.84 16.45
CA ILE A 59 -0.72 -6.89 16.10
C ILE A 59 0.27 -6.76 17.26
N SER A 60 1.54 -6.70 16.93
CA SER A 60 2.63 -6.43 17.85
C SER A 60 3.51 -5.34 17.26
N VAL A 61 3.65 -4.24 17.96
CA VAL A 61 4.60 -3.17 17.63
C VAL A 61 5.82 -3.38 18.53
N VAL A 62 7.02 -3.15 17.99
CA VAL A 62 8.26 -3.35 18.78
C VAL A 62 8.23 -2.49 20.04
N GLY A 63 8.45 -3.14 21.19
CA GLY A 63 8.39 -2.47 22.50
C GLY A 63 7.00 -2.42 23.14
N ALA A 64 5.96 -2.97 22.48
CA ALA A 64 4.62 -3.04 23.04
C ALA A 64 4.10 -4.49 23.06
N PRO A 65 3.18 -4.82 23.98
CA PRO A 65 2.57 -6.14 24.03
C PRO A 65 1.73 -6.41 22.77
N ARG A 66 1.63 -7.68 22.40
CA ARG A 66 0.73 -8.13 21.32
C ARG A 66 -0.71 -7.89 21.72
N LYS A 67 -1.47 -7.25 20.83
CA LYS A 67 -2.89 -6.95 21.04
C LYS A 67 -3.75 -7.57 19.95
N ARG A 68 -5.00 -7.86 20.28
CA ARG A 68 -6.04 -8.26 19.34
C ARG A 68 -6.79 -7.01 18.88
N ALA A 69 -7.00 -6.83 17.58
CA ALA A 69 -7.61 -5.62 17.05
C ALA A 69 -8.53 -5.87 15.86
N TRP A 70 -9.55 -5.03 15.73
CA TRP A 70 -10.39 -4.90 14.54
C TRP A 70 -9.87 -3.80 13.61
N LEU A 71 -9.25 -2.78 14.20
CA LEU A 71 -8.62 -1.66 13.49
C LEU A 71 -7.29 -1.34 14.16
N ALA A 72 -6.25 -1.05 13.40
CA ALA A 72 -5.00 -0.56 13.95
C ALA A 72 -4.37 0.48 13.01
N VAL A 73 -3.85 1.56 13.59
CA VAL A 73 -3.09 2.59 12.88
C VAL A 73 -1.63 2.48 13.30
N VAL A 74 -0.77 2.16 12.35
CA VAL A 74 0.68 2.07 12.55
C VAL A 74 1.34 3.23 11.83
N PRO A 75 2.07 4.09 12.54
CA PRO A 75 2.84 5.17 11.91
C PRO A 75 3.88 4.66 10.91
N ALA A 76 4.22 5.53 9.98
CA ALA A 76 5.28 5.26 9.02
C ALA A 76 6.60 4.94 9.73
N ASN A 77 7.34 3.94 9.19
CA ASN A 77 8.66 3.51 9.68
C ASN A 77 8.66 2.86 11.07
N GLU A 78 7.49 2.44 11.58
CA GLU A 78 7.38 1.69 12.84
C GLU A 78 7.42 0.18 12.56
N ILE A 79 8.30 -0.53 13.29
CA ILE A 79 8.47 -1.99 13.10
C ILE A 79 7.34 -2.71 13.82
N HIS A 80 6.61 -3.53 13.08
CA HIS A 80 5.48 -4.28 13.61
C HIS A 80 5.32 -5.64 12.94
N GLU A 81 4.54 -6.50 13.57
CA GLU A 81 4.08 -7.77 13.04
C GLU A 81 2.56 -7.83 13.14
N ILE A 82 1.92 -8.35 12.11
CA ILE A 82 0.48 -8.60 12.09
C ILE A 82 0.20 -10.04 11.67
N THR A 83 -0.77 -10.67 12.33
CA THR A 83 -1.23 -12.04 12.02
C THR A 83 -2.74 -12.11 12.04
N SER A 84 -3.34 -12.85 11.11
CA SER A 84 -4.77 -13.10 11.02
C SER A 84 -5.07 -14.57 10.81
N CYS A 85 -6.11 -15.08 11.45
CA CYS A 85 -6.51 -16.50 11.36
C CYS A 85 -6.99 -16.86 9.95
N ASP A 86 -7.70 -15.96 9.26
CA ASP A 86 -8.20 -16.13 7.89
C ASP A 86 -7.13 -15.82 6.84
N ARG A 87 -5.95 -15.33 7.27
CA ARG A 87 -4.82 -14.90 6.41
C ARG A 87 -5.18 -13.78 5.43
N LEU A 88 -6.27 -13.10 5.66
CA LEU A 88 -6.72 -11.95 4.89
C LEU A 88 -6.52 -10.67 5.70
N VAL A 89 -6.32 -9.56 5.01
CA VAL A 89 -6.21 -8.23 5.58
C VAL A 89 -6.75 -7.23 4.58
N ARG A 90 -7.27 -6.14 5.10
CA ARG A 90 -7.52 -4.90 4.39
C ARG A 90 -6.59 -3.86 4.98
N ASP A 91 -5.94 -3.10 4.16
CA ASP A 91 -5.12 -2.00 4.64
C ASP A 91 -5.19 -0.78 3.74
N VAL A 92 -4.95 0.37 4.34
CA VAL A 92 -4.75 1.63 3.64
C VAL A 92 -3.38 2.17 4.03
N LEU A 93 -2.54 2.39 3.03
CA LEU A 93 -1.26 3.05 3.19
C LEU A 93 -1.38 4.50 2.77
N ILE A 94 -0.98 5.41 3.64
CA ILE A 94 -1.00 6.86 3.43
C ILE A 94 0.42 7.38 3.53
N GLU A 95 0.90 8.01 2.48
CA GLU A 95 2.25 8.55 2.45
C GLU A 95 2.45 9.64 3.53
N PRO A 96 3.58 9.64 4.27
CA PRO A 96 3.76 10.52 5.42
C PRO A 96 3.85 12.00 5.05
N GLU A 97 4.21 12.31 3.81
CA GLU A 97 4.24 13.67 3.29
C GLU A 97 2.87 14.18 2.84
N SER A 98 1.87 13.31 2.73
CA SER A 98 0.57 13.67 2.15
C SER A 98 -0.52 13.96 3.17
N ALA A 99 -0.38 13.49 4.41
CA ALA A 99 -1.36 13.69 5.45
C ALA A 99 -0.72 13.91 6.83
N VAL A 100 -1.41 14.62 7.70
CA VAL A 100 -0.99 14.84 9.09
C VAL A 100 -1.39 13.65 9.94
N LEU A 101 -0.43 13.06 10.70
CA LEU A 101 -0.70 11.90 11.56
C LEU A 101 -1.83 12.16 12.58
N GLY A 102 -1.98 13.40 13.04
CA GLY A 102 -3.05 13.80 13.96
C GLY A 102 -4.46 13.58 13.40
N GLU A 103 -4.64 13.67 12.08
CA GLU A 103 -5.93 13.37 11.44
C GLU A 103 -6.19 11.86 11.35
N LEU A 104 -5.13 11.06 11.21
CA LEU A 104 -5.24 9.60 11.33
C LEU A 104 -5.60 9.18 12.76
N ALA A 105 -5.31 10.00 13.76
CA ALA A 105 -5.80 9.83 15.13
C ALA A 105 -7.30 10.07 15.28
N TYR A 106 -8.00 10.58 14.22
CA TYR A 106 -9.47 10.63 14.15
C TYR A 106 -10.10 9.24 14.35
N PHE A 107 -9.38 8.18 14.04
CA PHE A 107 -9.78 6.82 14.36
C PHE A 107 -9.68 6.47 15.86
N GLY A 108 -9.47 7.48 16.73
CA GLY A 108 -9.41 7.28 18.17
C GLY A 108 -8.12 6.59 18.63
N GLU A 109 -8.25 5.52 19.36
CA GLU A 109 -7.09 4.73 19.80
C GLU A 109 -6.38 4.09 18.60
N ARG A 110 -5.03 4.12 18.60
CA ARG A 110 -4.21 3.51 17.53
C ARG A 110 -4.46 2.01 17.34
N ILE A 111 -4.97 1.32 18.35
CA ILE A 111 -5.33 -0.10 18.32
C ILE A 111 -6.73 -0.23 18.91
N VAL A 112 -7.70 -0.57 18.07
CA VAL A 112 -9.11 -0.67 18.41
C VAL A 112 -9.51 -2.14 18.56
N GLU A 113 -9.82 -2.54 19.78
CA GLU A 113 -10.10 -3.94 20.13
C GLU A 113 -11.58 -4.34 19.91
N SER A 114 -12.44 -3.36 19.66
CA SER A 114 -13.88 -3.55 19.39
C SER A 114 -14.25 -3.18 17.96
N ARG A 115 -15.47 -3.52 17.52
CA ARG A 115 -16.05 -3.04 16.26
C ARG A 115 -16.57 -1.61 16.41
N SER A 116 -15.66 -0.66 16.43
CA SER A 116 -16.01 0.76 16.51
C SER A 116 -16.74 1.26 15.27
N ALA A 117 -17.30 2.48 15.35
CA ALA A 117 -18.00 3.11 14.23
C ALA A 117 -17.04 3.30 13.01
N GLU A 118 -15.80 3.66 13.27
CA GLU A 118 -14.74 3.85 12.26
C GLU A 118 -14.39 2.54 11.58
N TYR A 119 -14.23 1.45 12.35
CA TYR A 119 -14.03 0.11 11.79
C TYR A 119 -15.20 -0.29 10.87
N LEU A 120 -16.44 -0.11 11.34
CA LEU A 120 -17.64 -0.46 10.57
C LEU A 120 -17.80 0.39 9.31
N HIS A 121 -17.38 1.65 9.35
CA HIS A 121 -17.37 2.51 8.18
C HIS A 121 -16.36 2.02 7.14
N LEU A 122 -15.11 1.79 7.53
CA LEU A 122 -14.06 1.27 6.64
C LEU A 122 -14.43 -0.11 6.10
N GLN A 123 -14.97 -1.00 6.93
CA GLN A 123 -15.42 -2.32 6.50
C GLN A 123 -16.44 -2.20 5.37
N ARG A 124 -17.48 -1.36 5.53
CA ARG A 124 -18.51 -1.13 4.50
C ARG A 124 -17.94 -0.52 3.23
N ALA A 125 -16.99 0.41 3.34
CA ALA A 125 -16.32 1.00 2.18
C ALA A 125 -15.54 -0.07 1.40
N PHE A 126 -14.77 -0.92 2.07
CA PHE A 126 -14.08 -2.04 1.43
C PHE A 126 -15.05 -3.03 0.79
N ASP A 127 -16.14 -3.39 1.47
CA ASP A 127 -17.15 -4.31 0.92
C ASP A 127 -17.81 -3.74 -0.33
N SER A 128 -18.17 -2.45 -0.33
CA SER A 128 -18.75 -1.75 -1.48
C SER A 128 -17.77 -1.68 -2.66
N TRP A 129 -16.50 -1.38 -2.39
CA TRP A 129 -15.47 -1.41 -3.43
C TRP A 129 -15.33 -2.80 -4.06
N LEU A 130 -15.23 -3.84 -3.23
CA LEU A 130 -15.04 -5.21 -3.69
C LEU A 130 -16.27 -5.78 -4.41
N ALA A 131 -17.46 -5.25 -4.11
CA ALA A 131 -18.70 -5.58 -4.81
C ALA A 131 -18.74 -5.03 -6.25
N GLY A 132 -17.85 -4.10 -6.62
CA GLY A 132 -17.73 -3.64 -8.00
C GLY A 132 -17.74 -2.13 -8.19
N TYR A 133 -17.56 -1.34 -7.14
CA TYR A 133 -17.41 0.10 -7.30
C TYR A 133 -16.13 0.42 -8.09
N ASP A 134 -16.25 1.19 -9.17
CA ASP A 134 -15.14 1.50 -10.07
C ASP A 134 -14.46 2.82 -9.67
N PHE A 135 -13.15 2.76 -9.47
CA PHE A 135 -12.30 3.90 -9.15
C PHE A 135 -11.29 4.24 -10.26
N ALA A 136 -11.53 3.81 -11.50
CA ALA A 136 -10.57 3.99 -12.60
C ALA A 136 -10.18 5.45 -12.86
N SER A 137 -11.03 6.40 -12.49
CA SER A 137 -10.80 7.84 -12.64
C SER A 137 -10.93 8.62 -11.34
N ALA A 138 -10.97 7.93 -10.19
CA ALA A 138 -11.17 8.59 -8.90
C ALA A 138 -9.92 9.39 -8.49
N THR A 139 -10.14 10.60 -8.01
CA THR A 139 -9.10 11.44 -7.39
C THR A 139 -8.78 10.95 -5.97
N ALA A 140 -7.63 11.33 -5.43
CA ALA A 140 -7.28 11.04 -4.03
C ALA A 140 -8.34 11.55 -3.04
N THR A 141 -8.92 12.72 -3.32
CA THR A 141 -10.00 13.32 -2.49
C THR A 141 -11.28 12.48 -2.51
N GLU A 142 -11.66 11.93 -3.65
CA GLU A 142 -12.83 11.06 -3.76
C GLU A 142 -12.60 9.73 -3.05
N LEU A 143 -11.41 9.16 -3.15
CA LEU A 143 -11.02 7.97 -2.40
C LEU A 143 -11.01 8.23 -0.89
N ASP A 144 -10.43 9.35 -0.43
CA ASP A 144 -10.45 9.72 0.98
C ASP A 144 -11.90 9.85 1.50
N ARG A 145 -12.78 10.53 0.76
CA ARG A 145 -14.21 10.65 1.13
C ARG A 145 -14.92 9.30 1.17
N PHE A 146 -14.64 8.43 0.21
CA PHE A 146 -15.27 7.12 0.15
C PHE A 146 -14.84 6.22 1.31
N PHE A 147 -13.52 6.14 1.58
CA PHE A 147 -12.99 5.24 2.61
C PHE A 147 -13.04 5.83 4.02
N PHE A 148 -12.88 7.15 4.17
CA PHE A 148 -12.80 7.80 5.48
C PHE A 148 -14.00 8.67 5.81
N GLY A 149 -14.91 8.91 4.87
CA GLY A 149 -16.02 9.83 5.05
C GLY A 149 -15.63 11.31 5.03
N CYS A 150 -14.34 11.62 4.92
CA CYS A 150 -13.82 12.99 4.90
C CYS A 150 -12.61 13.08 3.97
N HIS A 151 -12.24 14.28 3.59
CA HIS A 151 -10.98 14.56 2.91
C HIS A 151 -9.88 14.72 3.95
N LEU A 152 -8.75 14.04 3.75
CA LEU A 152 -7.57 14.22 4.60
C LEU A 152 -6.83 15.50 4.21
N THR A 153 -6.56 16.35 5.20
CA THR A 153 -5.85 17.61 4.96
C THR A 153 -4.42 17.35 4.50
N PRO A 154 -4.00 17.91 3.35
CA PRO A 154 -2.62 17.77 2.89
C PRO A 154 -1.64 18.34 3.91
N ARG A 155 -0.55 17.64 4.14
CA ARG A 155 0.50 18.12 5.03
C ARG A 155 1.25 19.29 4.38
N ALA A 156 1.32 20.42 5.08
CA ALA A 156 2.17 21.55 4.69
C ALA A 156 3.62 21.22 5.05
N LEU A 157 4.49 21.10 4.06
CA LEU A 157 5.92 20.87 4.21
C LEU A 157 6.72 22.17 4.03
N ASP A 158 7.89 22.25 4.64
CA ASP A 158 8.88 23.28 4.28
C ASP A 158 9.09 23.26 2.75
N PRO A 159 9.00 24.42 2.04
CA PRO A 159 9.07 24.46 0.56
C PRO A 159 10.32 23.82 -0.03
N ARG A 160 11.44 23.82 0.71
CA ARG A 160 12.70 23.18 0.30
C ARG A 160 12.57 21.66 0.33
N ILE A 161 11.94 21.12 1.38
CA ILE A 161 11.69 19.68 1.52
C ILE A 161 10.62 19.25 0.51
N ALA A 162 9.55 20.01 0.33
CA ALA A 162 8.52 19.75 -0.66
C ALA A 162 9.09 19.56 -2.08
N ARG A 163 10.04 20.42 -2.51
CA ARG A 163 10.73 20.29 -3.80
C ARG A 163 11.51 18.98 -3.92
N VAL A 164 12.24 18.59 -2.87
CA VAL A 164 12.98 17.31 -2.86
C VAL A 164 12.02 16.12 -2.92
N VAL A 165 10.95 16.14 -2.13
CA VAL A 165 9.90 15.10 -2.13
C VAL A 165 9.27 14.98 -3.52
N ALA A 166 8.88 16.09 -4.15
CA ALA A 166 8.29 16.09 -5.49
C ALA A 166 9.23 15.44 -6.51
N ARG A 167 10.54 15.77 -6.47
CA ARG A 167 11.54 15.16 -7.37
C ARG A 167 11.66 13.64 -7.15
N ILE A 168 11.70 13.18 -5.89
CA ILE A 168 11.76 11.74 -5.57
C ILE A 168 10.50 11.02 -6.04
N LYS A 169 9.34 11.66 -5.95
CA LYS A 169 8.05 11.07 -6.43
C LYS A 169 8.03 10.89 -7.94
N VAL A 170 8.65 11.78 -8.71
CA VAL A 170 8.74 11.67 -10.17
C VAL A 170 9.72 10.58 -10.61
N GLY A 171 10.85 10.43 -9.94
CA GLY A 171 11.88 9.46 -10.29
C GLY A 171 12.33 8.59 -9.11
N PRO A 172 11.45 7.76 -8.52
CA PRO A 172 11.78 6.99 -7.31
C PRO A 172 12.87 5.93 -7.52
N HIS A 173 13.16 5.56 -8.78
CA HIS A 173 14.24 4.66 -9.19
C HIS A 173 15.61 5.36 -9.25
N GLU A 174 15.63 6.70 -9.30
CA GLU A 174 16.88 7.47 -9.30
C GLU A 174 17.60 7.32 -7.95
N GLN A 175 18.94 7.43 -8.01
CA GLN A 175 19.76 7.42 -6.81
C GLN A 175 19.93 8.86 -6.29
N PHE A 176 19.16 9.20 -5.26
CA PHE A 176 19.26 10.52 -4.62
C PHE A 176 20.29 10.48 -3.49
N SER A 177 21.27 11.38 -3.57
CA SER A 177 22.21 11.65 -2.47
C SER A 177 21.68 12.76 -1.57
N ALA A 178 21.72 12.52 -0.24
CA ALA A 178 21.37 13.56 0.72
C ALA A 178 22.25 14.80 0.61
N ALA A 179 23.53 14.64 0.21
CA ALA A 179 24.45 15.75 0.00
C ALA A 179 24.04 16.61 -1.22
N GLU A 180 23.61 15.98 -2.31
CA GLU A 180 23.08 16.68 -3.48
C GLU A 180 21.78 17.42 -3.15
N CYS A 181 20.87 16.78 -2.44
CA CYS A 181 19.63 17.42 -2.02
C CYS A 181 19.86 18.59 -1.07
N ALA A 182 20.84 18.49 -0.17
CA ALA A 182 21.26 19.60 0.68
C ALA A 182 21.75 20.79 -0.15
N ARG A 183 22.61 20.56 -1.16
CA ARG A 183 23.07 21.62 -2.09
C ARG A 183 21.92 22.26 -2.87
N LEU A 184 21.00 21.44 -3.40
CA LEU A 184 19.82 21.91 -4.15
C LEU A 184 18.88 22.77 -3.31
N THR A 185 18.88 22.57 -2.00
CA THR A 185 18.04 23.31 -1.05
C THR A 185 18.75 24.49 -0.38
N GLY A 186 20.05 24.69 -0.67
CA GLY A 186 20.87 25.73 -0.01
C GLY A 186 21.12 25.46 1.47
N LEU A 187 21.07 24.20 1.89
CA LEU A 187 21.28 23.79 3.28
C LEU A 187 22.62 23.06 3.45
N SER A 188 23.21 23.15 4.64
CA SER A 188 24.29 22.22 5.01
C SER A 188 23.73 20.79 5.08
N PHE A 189 24.59 19.78 4.91
CA PHE A 189 24.19 18.37 4.99
C PHE A 189 23.46 18.05 6.30
N SER A 190 24.04 18.47 7.44
CA SER A 190 23.42 18.22 8.75
C SER A 190 22.04 18.88 8.86
N ARG A 191 21.92 20.16 8.45
CA ARG A 191 20.62 20.88 8.49
C ARG A 191 19.58 20.22 7.62
N PHE A 192 19.97 19.79 6.42
CA PHE A 192 19.05 19.09 5.50
C PHE A 192 18.52 17.79 6.12
N VAL A 193 19.39 16.90 6.62
CA VAL A 193 18.92 15.61 7.15
C VAL A 193 18.06 15.75 8.41
N HIS A 194 18.36 16.77 9.24
CA HIS A 194 17.54 17.07 10.42
C HIS A 194 16.18 17.63 10.02
N LEU A 195 16.15 18.63 9.14
CA LEU A 195 14.89 19.22 8.65
C LEU A 195 14.04 18.18 7.93
N PHE A 196 14.64 17.36 7.07
CA PHE A 196 13.93 16.30 6.36
C PHE A 196 13.27 15.32 7.35
N LYS A 197 14.02 14.87 8.37
CA LYS A 197 13.48 13.96 9.39
C LYS A 197 12.36 14.61 10.20
N GLN A 198 12.47 15.88 10.53
CA GLN A 198 11.45 16.65 11.25
C GLN A 198 10.17 16.76 10.43
N GLU A 199 10.31 17.11 9.14
CA GLU A 199 9.18 17.32 8.21
C GLU A 199 8.48 16.01 7.85
N ILE A 200 9.22 14.94 7.56
CA ILE A 200 8.66 13.67 7.04
C ILE A 200 8.41 12.62 8.14
N GLY A 201 9.08 12.74 9.28
CA GLY A 201 8.99 11.76 10.38
C GLY A 201 9.93 10.57 10.23
N MET A 202 10.72 10.49 9.12
CA MET A 202 11.71 9.44 8.90
C MET A 202 12.99 9.98 8.25
N THR A 203 14.06 9.18 8.27
CA THR A 203 15.31 9.57 7.64
C THR A 203 15.17 9.65 6.12
N PHE A 204 15.93 10.53 5.48
CA PHE A 204 15.98 10.66 4.02
C PHE A 204 16.24 9.32 3.30
N ARG A 205 17.19 8.53 3.84
CA ARG A 205 17.52 7.20 3.29
C ARG A 205 16.32 6.23 3.39
N ALA A 206 15.60 6.22 4.50
CA ALA A 206 14.43 5.37 4.68
C ALA A 206 13.31 5.78 3.73
N PHE A 207 13.10 7.08 3.55
CA PHE A 207 12.11 7.61 2.61
C PHE A 207 12.41 7.20 1.15
N CYS A 208 13.65 7.42 0.67
CA CYS A 208 14.04 6.98 -0.68
C CYS A 208 13.89 5.46 -0.87
N ALA A 209 14.29 4.67 0.13
CA ALA A 209 14.12 3.21 0.07
C ALA A 209 12.64 2.80 0.01
N TRP A 210 11.79 3.46 0.77
CA TRP A 210 10.34 3.24 0.73
C TRP A 210 9.77 3.60 -0.64
N LYS A 211 10.04 4.81 -1.16
CA LYS A 211 9.54 5.25 -2.47
C LYS A 211 9.92 4.29 -3.58
N ARG A 212 11.15 3.80 -3.56
CA ARG A 212 11.64 2.81 -4.53
C ARG A 212 10.92 1.47 -4.40
N ALA A 213 10.75 0.97 -3.17
CA ALA A 213 10.06 -0.30 -2.92
C ALA A 213 8.56 -0.22 -3.26
N ARG A 214 7.90 0.90 -2.91
CA ARG A 214 6.52 1.15 -3.26
C ARG A 214 6.29 1.19 -4.77
N ALA A 215 7.24 1.80 -5.47
CA ALA A 215 7.20 1.97 -6.91
C ALA A 215 7.10 0.65 -7.69
N VAL A 216 7.68 -0.43 -7.19
CA VAL A 216 7.67 -1.73 -7.87
C VAL A 216 6.44 -2.59 -7.56
N LEU A 217 5.62 -2.23 -6.56
CA LEU A 217 4.46 -3.03 -6.17
C LEU A 217 3.50 -3.34 -7.33
N PRO A 218 3.08 -2.36 -8.14
CA PRO A 218 2.18 -2.62 -9.27
C PRO A 218 2.77 -3.61 -10.28
N SER A 219 4.08 -3.55 -10.53
CA SER A 219 4.76 -4.45 -11.45
C SER A 219 4.86 -5.89 -10.92
N MET A 220 4.78 -6.09 -9.61
CA MET A 220 4.76 -7.43 -8.98
C MET A 220 3.37 -8.08 -8.96
N THR A 221 2.34 -7.47 -9.54
CA THR A 221 0.98 -8.04 -9.58
C THR A 221 0.72 -8.89 -10.84
N GLY A 222 1.70 -9.03 -11.72
CA GLY A 222 1.63 -9.81 -12.96
C GLY A 222 2.91 -10.60 -13.23
N PRO A 223 2.96 -11.35 -14.33
CA PRO A 223 4.20 -12.01 -14.75
C PRO A 223 5.31 -10.98 -14.91
N CYS A 224 6.38 -11.11 -14.18
CA CYS A 224 7.54 -10.23 -14.28
C CYS A 224 8.84 -11.01 -14.05
N ASN A 225 9.91 -10.54 -14.68
CA ASN A 225 11.26 -10.96 -14.38
C ASN A 225 11.79 -10.14 -13.20
N LEU A 226 11.88 -10.76 -12.03
CA LEU A 226 12.28 -10.07 -10.79
C LEU A 226 13.72 -9.49 -10.88
N THR A 227 14.61 -10.09 -11.66
CA THR A 227 15.97 -9.57 -11.86
C THR A 227 15.94 -8.29 -12.69
N GLN A 228 15.19 -8.31 -13.80
CA GLN A 228 15.02 -7.13 -14.63
C GLN A 228 14.30 -6.01 -13.86
N LEU A 229 13.22 -6.34 -13.14
CA LEU A 229 12.48 -5.38 -12.30
C LEU A 229 13.38 -4.73 -11.24
N ALA A 230 14.31 -5.50 -10.64
CA ALA A 230 15.26 -4.97 -9.67
C ALA A 230 16.16 -3.89 -10.30
N LEU A 231 16.72 -4.16 -11.49
CA LEU A 231 17.58 -3.22 -12.21
C LEU A 231 16.81 -1.97 -12.65
N GLU A 232 15.62 -2.13 -13.23
CA GLU A 232 14.74 -1.03 -13.64
C GLU A 232 14.32 -0.15 -12.45
N ALA A 233 14.15 -0.74 -11.27
CA ALA A 233 13.86 -0.04 -10.04
C ALA A 233 15.09 0.63 -9.38
N GLY A 234 16.27 0.59 -10.02
CA GLY A 234 17.50 1.20 -9.53
C GLY A 234 18.16 0.46 -8.38
N TYR A 235 17.92 -0.85 -8.23
CA TYR A 235 18.70 -1.69 -7.33
C TYR A 235 19.96 -2.22 -8.02
N PRO A 236 21.09 -2.38 -7.30
CA PRO A 236 22.33 -2.89 -7.90
C PRO A 236 22.16 -4.31 -8.46
N ASP A 237 21.39 -5.14 -7.77
CA ASP A 237 21.13 -6.53 -8.12
C ASP A 237 19.85 -7.07 -7.46
N SER A 238 19.46 -8.28 -7.82
CA SER A 238 18.27 -8.96 -7.28
C SER A 238 18.37 -9.31 -5.79
N THR A 239 19.59 -9.43 -5.24
CA THR A 239 19.80 -9.72 -3.81
C THR A 239 19.47 -8.49 -2.97
N HIS A 240 20.04 -7.35 -3.33
CA HIS A 240 19.71 -6.06 -2.68
C HIS A 240 18.22 -5.73 -2.79
N PHE A 241 17.62 -5.98 -3.95
CA PHE A 241 16.18 -5.86 -4.15
C PHE A 241 15.41 -6.75 -3.17
N SER A 242 15.73 -8.05 -3.11
CA SER A 242 15.05 -9.01 -2.25
C SER A 242 15.16 -8.64 -0.77
N HIS A 243 16.33 -8.21 -0.32
CA HIS A 243 16.55 -7.75 1.05
C HIS A 243 15.73 -6.49 1.37
N SER A 244 15.71 -5.51 0.47
CA SER A 244 14.95 -4.28 0.64
C SER A 244 13.44 -4.55 0.73
N ILE A 245 12.89 -5.30 -0.21
CA ILE A 245 11.47 -5.66 -0.25
C ILE A 245 11.07 -6.45 1.00
N ARG A 246 11.88 -7.44 1.39
CA ARG A 246 11.62 -8.22 2.61
C ARG A 246 11.64 -7.37 3.88
N ARG A 247 12.58 -6.45 3.99
CA ARG A 247 12.68 -5.53 5.14
C ARG A 247 11.45 -4.62 5.25
N ILE A 248 10.98 -4.10 4.11
CA ILE A 248 9.88 -3.14 4.04
C ILE A 248 8.54 -3.85 4.20
N PHE A 249 8.23 -4.83 3.35
CA PHE A 249 6.93 -5.49 3.31
C PHE A 249 6.85 -6.76 4.16
N GLY A 250 7.95 -7.21 4.74
CA GLY A 250 8.03 -8.45 5.51
C GLY A 250 8.07 -9.73 4.65
N HIS A 251 7.93 -9.63 3.32
CA HIS A 251 7.85 -10.76 2.39
C HIS A 251 8.90 -10.68 1.31
N ARG A 252 9.33 -11.84 0.81
CA ARG A 252 10.22 -11.90 -0.36
C ARG A 252 9.45 -11.50 -1.62
N PRO A 253 10.10 -10.89 -2.64
CA PRO A 253 9.44 -10.55 -3.90
C PRO A 253 8.69 -11.72 -4.55
N ARG A 254 9.25 -12.93 -4.48
CA ARG A 254 8.61 -14.15 -5.00
C ARG A 254 7.31 -14.50 -4.28
N ASP A 255 7.23 -14.26 -2.98
CA ASP A 255 6.04 -14.54 -2.17
C ASP A 255 4.94 -13.53 -2.49
N ILE A 256 5.31 -12.24 -2.67
CA ILE A 256 4.40 -11.19 -3.11
C ILE A 256 3.85 -11.53 -4.50
N LEU A 257 4.72 -11.87 -5.46
CA LEU A 257 4.33 -12.24 -6.82
C LEU A 257 3.42 -13.48 -6.84
N ALA A 258 3.73 -14.51 -6.04
CA ALA A 258 2.90 -15.71 -5.94
C ALA A 258 1.53 -15.41 -5.33
N GLY A 259 1.48 -14.55 -4.29
CA GLY A 259 0.23 -14.12 -3.63
C GLY A 259 -0.62 -13.20 -4.51
N SER A 260 -0.01 -12.43 -5.40
CA SER A 260 -0.69 -11.44 -6.25
C SER A 260 -1.27 -11.98 -7.55
N ARG A 261 -1.09 -13.25 -7.89
CA ARG A 261 -1.53 -13.84 -9.18
C ARG A 261 -3.01 -13.62 -9.51
N ARG A 262 -3.86 -13.40 -8.51
CA ARG A 262 -5.30 -13.13 -8.66
C ARG A 262 -5.68 -11.75 -8.14
N LEU A 263 -4.71 -10.86 -7.97
CA LEU A 263 -4.93 -9.51 -7.51
C LEU A 263 -5.43 -8.64 -8.67
N SER A 264 -6.55 -7.96 -8.49
CA SER A 264 -7.01 -6.92 -9.40
C SER A 264 -6.31 -5.62 -9.03
N LEU A 265 -5.56 -5.06 -9.97
CA LEU A 265 -4.86 -3.78 -9.79
C LEU A 265 -5.65 -2.67 -10.48
N HIS A 266 -5.91 -1.61 -9.74
CA HIS A 266 -6.52 -0.37 -10.22
C HIS A 266 -5.52 0.77 -9.97
N CYS A 267 -5.16 1.51 -11.01
CA CYS A 267 -4.32 2.68 -10.89
C CYS A 267 -5.19 3.92 -11.12
N ALA A 268 -5.49 4.62 -10.05
CA ALA A 268 -6.04 5.96 -10.11
C ALA A 268 -4.87 6.95 -10.27
N ASP A 269 -5.08 8.06 -10.97
CA ASP A 269 -4.01 9.02 -11.33
C ASP A 269 -2.88 8.40 -12.19
N ALA A 270 -3.24 7.62 -13.20
CA ALA A 270 -2.30 6.93 -14.09
C ALA A 270 -1.21 7.85 -14.68
N GLU A 271 -1.49 9.14 -14.81
CA GLU A 271 -0.53 10.14 -15.29
C GLU A 271 0.63 10.36 -14.30
N GLN A 272 0.37 10.34 -13.01
CA GLN A 272 1.38 10.46 -11.97
C GLN A 272 2.17 9.17 -11.74
N LEU A 273 1.70 8.07 -12.31
CA LEU A 273 2.32 6.75 -12.22
C LEU A 273 3.07 6.33 -13.49
N ARG A 274 3.26 7.25 -14.46
CA ARG A 274 3.91 7.00 -15.77
C ARG A 274 5.33 6.44 -15.69
N TRP A 275 6.01 6.63 -14.57
CA TRP A 275 7.34 6.07 -14.34
C TRP A 275 7.35 4.57 -14.00
N LEU A 276 6.16 3.95 -13.82
CA LEU A 276 6.08 2.51 -13.59
C LEU A 276 6.37 1.76 -14.90
N PRO A 277 7.46 1.00 -14.97
CA PRO A 277 7.71 0.15 -16.13
C PRO A 277 6.53 -0.81 -16.29
N ASN A 278 6.02 -0.94 -17.53
CA ASN A 278 4.93 -1.85 -17.93
C ASN A 278 3.52 -1.56 -17.37
N LEU A 279 3.25 -0.39 -16.76
CA LEU A 279 1.88 -0.07 -16.35
C LEU A 279 0.93 0.06 -17.55
N ALA A 280 1.44 0.57 -18.67
CA ALA A 280 0.69 0.70 -19.93
C ALA A 280 0.20 -0.66 -20.45
N ASP A 281 0.98 -1.73 -20.30
CA ASP A 281 0.62 -3.08 -20.74
C ASP A 281 -0.31 -3.79 -19.74
N ALA A 282 -0.12 -3.57 -18.45
CA ALA A 282 -0.97 -4.13 -17.40
C ALA A 282 -2.41 -3.59 -17.46
N THR A 283 -2.57 -2.31 -17.79
CA THR A 283 -3.89 -1.67 -17.95
C THR A 283 -4.55 -2.00 -19.28
N ARG A 284 -3.79 -2.18 -20.37
CA ARG A 284 -4.31 -2.58 -21.70
C ARG A 284 -4.78 -4.04 -21.74
N SER A 285 -4.05 -4.96 -21.12
CA SER A 285 -4.37 -6.39 -21.13
C SER A 285 -5.70 -6.73 -20.43
N ARG A 286 -6.21 -5.88 -19.58
CA ARG A 286 -7.47 -6.12 -18.82
C ARG A 286 -8.71 -5.45 -19.42
N ARG A 287 -8.56 -4.47 -20.33
CA ARG A 287 -9.69 -3.89 -21.09
C ARG A 287 -10.20 -4.79 -22.24
N ALA A 288 -9.48 -5.85 -22.60
CA ALA A 288 -9.75 -6.66 -23.80
C ALA A 288 -10.43 -8.01 -23.53
N ARG A 289 -11.30 -8.13 -22.53
CA ARG A 289 -12.24 -9.27 -22.48
C ARG A 289 -13.67 -8.79 -22.27
N PRO A 290 -14.40 -8.47 -23.38
CA PRO A 290 -15.84 -8.42 -23.28
C PRO A 290 -16.35 -9.83 -22.94
N LEU A 291 -17.24 -9.91 -21.96
CA LEU A 291 -18.07 -11.10 -21.74
C LEU A 291 -18.88 -11.35 -23.03
N VAL A 292 -18.42 -12.29 -23.85
CA VAL A 292 -19.27 -12.84 -24.91
C VAL A 292 -20.32 -13.66 -24.19
N ALA A 293 -21.53 -13.11 -24.14
CA ALA A 293 -22.73 -13.87 -23.83
C ALA A 293 -22.84 -14.98 -24.87
N ARG A 294 -22.74 -16.23 -24.44
CA ARG A 294 -23.20 -17.37 -25.25
C ARG A 294 -24.68 -17.51 -25.00
N GLY A 295 -25.45 -17.26 -26.09
CA GLY A 295 -26.85 -17.62 -26.19
C GLY A 295 -27.07 -19.12 -26.14
#